data_4a78852fefddc42a92110d8a44db925c
#
_entry.id   4a78852fefddc42a92110d8a44db925c
#
_cell.length_a   1.000
_cell.length_b   1.000
_cell.length_c   1.000
_cell.angle_alpha   90.00
_cell.angle_beta   90.00
_cell.angle_gamma   90.00
#
_symmetry.space_group_name_H-M   'P 1'
#
loop_
_entity.id
_entity.type
_entity.pdbx_description
1 polymer ?
#
loop_
_entity_poly.entity_id
_entity_poly.type
_entity_poly.pdbx_seq_one_letter_code
_entity_poly.pdbx_strand_id
1 'polypeptide(L)'
;IFDVDEMVVRFHHQLVWIHPFPNGNGRHARLMADILVMRLGQPRLTWGGGEATLVAQGWIRQQYLAALRAADQGQFSDLIAFARS
;
A
#
# COMPACT_ATOMS: atom_id res chain seq x y z
N ILE A 1 8.85 12.08 -14.22
CA ILE A 1 8.15 12.55 -13.00
C ILE A 1 7.04 11.58 -12.70
N PHE A 2 7.05 11.05 -11.48
CA PHE A 2 5.96 10.20 -11.02
C PHE A 2 4.84 11.08 -10.47
N ASP A 3 3.61 10.61 -10.63
CA ASP A 3 2.52 11.21 -9.91
C ASP A 3 2.64 10.90 -8.39
N VAL A 4 1.96 11.69 -7.55
CA VAL A 4 2.12 11.61 -6.09
C VAL A 4 1.76 10.22 -5.57
N ASP A 5 0.66 9.64 -6.04
CA ASP A 5 0.24 8.31 -5.59
C ASP A 5 1.27 7.25 -5.94
N GLU A 6 1.86 7.34 -7.14
CA GLU A 6 2.89 6.40 -7.54
C GLU A 6 4.14 6.54 -6.67
N MET A 7 4.59 7.77 -6.39
CA MET A 7 5.74 7.99 -5.50
C MET A 7 5.51 7.40 -4.12
N VAL A 8 4.34 7.64 -3.56
CA VAL A 8 4.00 7.18 -2.23
C VAL A 8 3.90 5.65 -2.17
N VAL A 9 3.32 5.04 -3.20
CA VAL A 9 3.19 3.59 -3.29
C VAL A 9 4.56 2.93 -3.47
N ARG A 10 5.46 3.53 -4.25
CA ARG A 10 6.84 3.04 -4.37
C ARG A 10 7.58 3.12 -3.03
N PHE A 11 7.38 4.20 -2.29
CA PHE A 11 7.92 4.35 -0.94
C PHE A 11 7.39 3.27 0.00
N HIS A 12 6.08 3.02 -0.04
CA HIS A 12 5.45 1.95 0.74
C HIS A 12 6.07 0.59 0.41
N HIS A 13 6.20 0.27 -0.88
CA HIS A 13 6.78 -0.98 -1.32
C HIS A 13 8.22 -1.14 -0.81
N GLN A 14 9.01 -0.07 -0.87
CA GLN A 14 10.39 -0.09 -0.41
C GLN A 14 10.47 -0.38 1.09
N LEU A 15 9.59 0.22 1.90
CA LEU A 15 9.55 -0.03 3.33
C LEU A 15 9.18 -1.49 3.65
N VAL A 16 8.23 -2.06 2.91
CA VAL A 16 7.87 -3.47 3.07
C VAL A 16 9.05 -4.36 2.68
N TRP A 17 9.74 -4.02 1.61
CA TRP A 17 10.89 -4.78 1.13
C TRP A 17 12.05 -4.79 2.15
N ILE A 18 12.35 -3.63 2.73
CA ILE A 18 13.42 -3.50 3.74
C ILE A 18 13.11 -4.32 4.99
N HIS A 19 11.84 -4.44 5.34
CA HIS A 19 11.39 -5.27 6.45
C HIS A 19 12.05 -4.88 7.78
N PRO A 20 11.89 -3.60 8.24
CA PRO A 20 12.65 -3.09 9.38
C PRO A 20 12.28 -3.70 10.73
N PHE A 21 11.15 -4.39 10.84
CA PHE A 21 10.66 -4.97 12.08
C PHE A 21 10.45 -6.48 11.94
N PRO A 22 10.44 -7.23 13.07
CA PRO A 22 10.11 -8.66 13.01
C PRO A 22 8.70 -8.94 12.50
N ASN A 23 7.75 -8.03 12.78
CA ASN A 23 6.37 -8.12 12.29
C ASN A 23 5.78 -6.72 12.21
N GLY A 24 4.57 -6.61 11.64
CA GLY A 24 3.89 -5.32 11.52
C GLY A 24 4.45 -4.43 10.42
N ASN A 25 5.27 -4.94 9.51
CA ASN A 25 5.92 -4.13 8.48
C ASN A 25 4.91 -3.53 7.49
N GLY A 26 3.88 -4.28 7.12
CA GLY A 26 2.83 -3.77 6.25
C GLY A 26 2.07 -2.61 6.89
N ARG A 27 1.71 -2.75 8.16
CA ARG A 27 1.00 -1.68 8.90
C ARG A 27 1.86 -0.43 9.03
N HIS A 28 3.12 -0.60 9.39
CA HIS A 28 4.06 0.51 9.47
C HIS A 28 4.21 1.21 8.12
N ALA A 29 4.41 0.45 7.06
CA ALA A 29 4.60 1.01 5.73
C ALA A 29 3.35 1.74 5.23
N ARG A 30 2.14 1.22 5.53
CA ARG A 30 0.90 1.91 5.17
C ARG A 30 0.74 3.21 5.94
N LEU A 31 1.04 3.21 7.23
CA LEU A 31 0.97 4.43 8.05
C LEU A 31 1.93 5.50 7.52
N MET A 32 3.16 5.13 7.23
CA MET A 32 4.15 6.07 6.70
C MET A 32 3.75 6.61 5.34
N ALA A 33 3.17 5.76 4.48
CA ALA A 33 2.66 6.20 3.18
C ALA A 33 1.49 7.18 3.33
N ASP A 34 0.58 6.92 4.28
CA ASP A 34 -0.55 7.81 4.55
C ASP A 34 -0.07 9.19 5.01
N ILE A 35 0.92 9.23 5.90
CA ILE A 35 1.50 10.49 6.37
C ILE A 35 2.12 11.24 5.19
N LEU A 36 2.89 10.55 4.36
CA LEU A 36 3.57 11.17 3.23
C LEU A 36 2.58 11.72 2.21
N VAL A 37 1.55 10.95 1.85
CA VAL A 37 0.58 11.39 0.83
C VAL A 37 -0.18 12.62 1.30
N MET A 38 -0.53 12.69 2.57
CA MET A 38 -1.22 13.85 3.12
C MET A 38 -0.31 15.08 3.16
N ARG A 39 0.96 14.90 3.48
CA ARG A 39 1.94 16.00 3.44
C ARG A 39 2.17 16.53 2.04
N LEU A 40 1.95 15.70 1.03
CA LEU A 40 2.05 16.10 -0.38
C LEU A 40 0.74 16.67 -0.91
N GLY A 41 -0.25 16.90 -0.04
CA GLY A 41 -1.49 17.59 -0.40
C GLY A 41 -2.55 16.70 -1.01
N GLN A 42 -2.41 15.38 -0.91
CA GLN A 42 -3.38 14.44 -1.45
C GLN A 42 -4.21 13.79 -0.34
N PRO A 43 -5.43 13.32 -0.66
CA PRO A 43 -6.24 12.62 0.32
C PRO A 43 -5.55 11.34 0.80
N ARG A 44 -5.84 10.95 2.02
CA ARG A 44 -5.35 9.72 2.62
C ARG A 44 -5.69 8.52 1.76
N LEU A 45 -4.75 7.58 1.66
CA LEU A 45 -4.96 6.31 1.00
C LEU A 45 -5.89 5.42 1.82
N THR A 46 -6.63 4.55 1.15
CA THR A 46 -7.67 3.74 1.76
C THR A 46 -7.35 2.25 1.81
N TRP A 47 -6.41 1.78 1.00
CA TRP A 47 -5.85 0.42 1.06
C TRP A 47 -6.92 -0.67 1.01
N GLY A 48 -7.87 -0.54 0.08
CA GLY A 48 -8.99 -1.47 -0.03
C GLY A 48 -9.98 -1.34 1.12
N GLY A 49 -9.83 -0.32 1.92
CA GLY A 49 -10.51 -0.18 3.19
C GLY A 49 -11.97 0.15 3.06
N GLY A 50 -12.74 -0.55 3.76
CA GLY A 50 -14.13 -0.38 3.97
C GLY A 50 -14.51 -1.34 5.06
N GLU A 51 -15.74 -1.31 5.46
CA GLU A 51 -16.25 -2.30 6.38
C GLU A 51 -16.20 -3.67 5.73
N ALA A 52 -15.62 -4.61 6.41
CA ALA A 52 -15.44 -5.91 5.85
C ALA A 52 -15.84 -6.99 6.84
N THR A 53 -16.57 -7.98 6.34
CA THR A 53 -16.72 -9.26 7.03
C THR A 53 -15.35 -9.94 7.06
N LEU A 54 -15.21 -11.00 7.85
CA LEU A 54 -13.97 -11.77 7.88
C LEU A 54 -13.60 -12.31 6.51
N VAL A 55 -14.59 -12.71 5.72
CA VAL A 55 -14.37 -13.20 4.35
C VAL A 55 -13.82 -12.07 3.47
N ALA A 56 -14.43 -10.89 3.53
CA ALA A 56 -14.00 -9.74 2.76
C ALA A 56 -12.60 -9.28 3.18
N GLN A 57 -12.27 -9.33 4.47
CA GLN A 57 -10.93 -8.99 4.95
C GLN A 57 -9.88 -9.94 4.39
N GLY A 58 -10.17 -11.24 4.33
CA GLY A 58 -9.28 -12.22 3.73
C GLY A 58 -9.06 -11.97 2.24
N TRP A 59 -10.12 -11.62 1.53
CA TRP A 59 -10.05 -11.27 0.10
C TRP A 59 -9.18 -10.02 -0.13
N ILE A 60 -9.42 -8.98 0.68
CA ILE A 60 -8.65 -7.74 0.60
C ILE A 60 -7.16 -8.00 0.85
N ARG A 61 -6.86 -8.82 1.85
CA ARG A 61 -5.48 -9.20 2.15
C ARG A 61 -4.83 -9.93 0.96
N GLN A 62 -5.55 -10.84 0.33
CA GLN A 62 -5.04 -11.55 -0.84
C GLN A 62 -4.74 -10.60 -2.00
N GLN A 63 -5.61 -9.63 -2.25
CA GLN A 63 -5.39 -8.61 -3.26
C GLN A 63 -4.14 -7.78 -2.96
N TYR A 64 -3.97 -7.39 -1.70
CA TYR A 64 -2.80 -6.62 -1.27
C TYR A 64 -1.51 -7.41 -1.50
N LEU A 65 -1.49 -8.67 -1.07
CA LEU A 65 -0.30 -9.51 -1.24
C LEU A 65 0.03 -9.75 -2.71
N ALA A 66 -0.99 -9.95 -3.54
CA ALA A 66 -0.79 -10.10 -4.98
C ALA A 66 -0.22 -8.82 -5.60
N ALA A 67 -0.73 -7.67 -5.18
CA ALA A 67 -0.23 -6.37 -5.66
C ALA A 67 1.22 -6.14 -5.25
N LEU A 68 1.59 -6.53 -4.03
CA LEU A 68 2.98 -6.45 -3.57
C LEU A 68 3.90 -7.33 -4.39
N ARG A 69 3.45 -8.55 -4.72
CA ARG A 69 4.25 -9.47 -5.56
C ARG A 69 4.45 -8.90 -6.96
N ALA A 70 3.43 -8.28 -7.54
CA ALA A 70 3.56 -7.61 -8.83
C ALA A 70 4.56 -6.45 -8.74
N ALA A 71 4.51 -5.67 -7.65
CA ALA A 71 5.44 -4.57 -7.42
C ALA A 71 6.89 -5.06 -7.27
N ASP A 72 7.09 -6.26 -6.71
CA ASP A 72 8.41 -6.89 -6.63
C ASP A 72 9.02 -7.10 -8.02
N GLN A 73 8.18 -7.23 -9.04
CA GLN A 73 8.59 -7.36 -10.44
C GLN A 73 8.61 -6.03 -11.18
N GLY A 74 8.48 -4.92 -10.47
CA GLY A 74 8.48 -3.57 -11.06
C GLY A 74 7.13 -3.13 -11.59
N GLN A 75 6.06 -3.87 -11.33
CA GLN A 75 4.70 -3.55 -11.80
C GLN A 75 3.90 -2.97 -10.65
N PHE A 76 3.76 -1.65 -10.62
CA PHE A 76 3.15 -0.93 -9.50
C PHE A 76 1.69 -0.59 -9.71
N SER A 77 1.13 -0.79 -10.90
CA SER A 77 -0.24 -0.36 -11.21
C SER A 77 -1.28 -0.97 -10.27
N ASP A 78 -1.15 -2.26 -9.96
CA ASP A 78 -2.10 -2.95 -9.08
C ASP A 78 -2.01 -2.41 -7.65
N LEU A 79 -0.81 -2.13 -7.17
CA LEU A 79 -0.62 -1.60 -5.83
C LEU A 79 -1.14 -0.17 -5.72
N ILE A 80 -0.93 0.66 -6.75
CA ILE A 80 -1.49 2.02 -6.81
C ILE A 80 -3.02 1.96 -6.76
N ALA A 81 -3.62 1.11 -7.59
CA ALA A 81 -5.07 0.95 -7.63
C ALA A 81 -5.61 0.45 -6.29
N PHE A 82 -4.93 -0.50 -5.66
CA PHE A 82 -5.31 -1.03 -4.36
C PHE A 82 -5.25 0.06 -3.28
N ALA A 83 -4.20 0.86 -3.27
CA ALA A 83 -4.02 1.92 -2.27
C ALA A 83 -5.15 2.94 -2.31
N ARG A 84 -5.74 3.18 -3.48
CA ARG A 84 -6.85 4.12 -3.65
C ARG A 84 -8.24 3.46 -3.65
N SER A 85 -8.32 2.18 -3.49
CA SER A 85 -9.61 1.47 -3.56
C SER A 85 -10.50 1.60 -2.30
#